data_ee93e9aa808bd757c0c36cc43aaea5e1
#
_entry.id   ee93e9aa808bd757c0c36cc43aaea5e1
#
_cell.length_a   1.000
_cell.length_b   1.000
_cell.length_c   1.000
_cell.angle_alpha   90.00
_cell.angle_beta   90.00
_cell.angle_gamma   90.00
#
_symmetry.space_group_name_H-M   'P 1'
#
loop_
_entity.id
_entity.type
_entity.pdbx_description
1 polymer ?
#
loop_
_entity_poly.entity_id
_entity_poly.type
_entity_poly.pdbx_seq_one_letter_code
_entity_poly.pdbx_strand_id
1 'polypeptide(L)'
;MKNHFYGLYLGLLILSNLVSSFNSFSQVTAKKCLIVSDIHFDPLFGSHSDTVLRRKLERSSFDEWKKIFESSTAQMTINAGLLFQDANYGVLKSALDNMKVKLPHPAFIIIAGDYIWHRATPADSVLKRKCLQFIALLFKEHFADTPIIPAMGNNDTYGADYILQDRKFFNDFADAWAPNLPKSSGDQLKKQGYYSYETGNLKLMVMNSALLSFGSHYPQAPAMFSWLQTNLSDDKTKNVWIVMHIPPGANVYNGSNFWNVDYTQTFINSVVKYSSKIKLSIASHTHFNDFRVFYDAANDPVAYMRIVPSISSSHGNNPSFEVAEFNSVTCRVIKETNYYLDLAALPKDKGVTHALWETTISLPIGLKLSEISAGDFSKFMDNLKADQSWQLLNDYKKFYTVGTKIDSSIRTNKVNYLKYLKADSLKEK
;
A
#
# COMPACT_ATOMS: atom_id res chain seq x y z
N MET A 1 34.24 -2.31 71.37
CA MET A 1 33.26 -1.65 70.46
C MET A 1 33.94 -1.32 69.12
N LYS A 2 34.25 -2.28 68.31
CA LYS A 2 34.81 -2.04 66.92
C LYS A 2 34.50 -3.20 65.96
N ASN A 3 33.31 -3.78 65.93
CA ASN A 3 32.99 -4.87 64.96
C ASN A 3 31.56 -4.86 64.44
N HIS A 4 30.84 -3.74 64.44
CA HIS A 4 29.45 -3.68 63.89
C HIS A 4 29.26 -2.79 62.65
N PHE A 5 30.29 -2.15 62.10
CA PHE A 5 30.14 -1.23 60.96
C PHE A 5 30.44 -1.83 59.60
N TYR A 6 31.06 -3.01 59.51
CA TYR A 6 31.41 -3.64 58.19
C TYR A 6 30.28 -4.45 57.57
N GLY A 7 29.30 -4.86 58.34
CA GLY A 7 28.15 -5.66 57.79
C GLY A 7 27.12 -4.84 57.04
N LEU A 8 26.97 -3.54 57.35
CA LEU A 8 25.97 -2.67 56.74
C LEU A 8 26.36 -2.15 55.35
N TYR A 9 27.67 -1.98 55.09
CA TYR A 9 28.17 -1.49 53.79
C TYR A 9 28.16 -2.60 52.71
N LEU A 10 28.30 -3.86 53.08
CA LEU A 10 28.27 -4.99 52.11
C LEU A 10 26.81 -5.27 51.65
N GLY A 11 25.83 -5.09 52.52
CA GLY A 11 24.44 -5.27 52.21
C GLY A 11 23.89 -4.20 51.26
N LEU A 12 24.36 -2.96 51.38
CA LEU A 12 23.93 -1.84 50.48
C LEU A 12 24.56 -1.94 49.09
N LEU A 13 25.77 -2.47 48.95
CA LEU A 13 26.41 -2.72 47.64
C LEU A 13 25.81 -3.91 46.86
N ILE A 14 25.28 -4.92 47.55
CA ILE A 14 24.59 -6.03 46.92
C ILE A 14 23.18 -5.64 46.49
N LEU A 15 22.45 -4.80 47.23
CA LEU A 15 21.14 -4.26 46.81
C LEU A 15 21.23 -3.28 45.64
N SER A 16 22.30 -2.46 45.56
CA SER A 16 22.50 -1.53 44.44
C SER A 16 22.80 -2.24 43.13
N ASN A 17 23.44 -3.41 43.15
CA ASN A 17 23.73 -4.23 41.97
C ASN A 17 22.53 -5.11 41.52
N LEU A 18 21.58 -5.39 42.42
CA LEU A 18 20.32 -6.10 42.05
C LEU A 18 19.26 -5.16 41.46
N VAL A 19 19.28 -3.86 41.79
CA VAL A 19 18.35 -2.89 41.20
C VAL A 19 18.80 -2.43 39.82
N SER A 20 20.09 -2.50 39.48
CA SER A 20 20.61 -2.14 38.14
C SER A 20 20.42 -3.23 37.08
N SER A 21 20.00 -4.44 37.47
CA SER A 21 19.79 -5.55 36.52
C SER A 21 18.36 -5.63 35.97
N PHE A 22 17.43 -4.78 36.40
CA PHE A 22 16.03 -4.86 36.01
C PHE A 22 15.54 -3.79 35.00
N ASN A 23 16.41 -2.96 34.46
CA ASN A 23 16.02 -1.89 33.55
C ASN A 23 16.61 -2.02 32.13
N SER A 24 16.65 -3.21 31.58
CA SER A 24 16.84 -3.42 30.14
C SER A 24 15.64 -4.10 29.52
N PHE A 25 14.43 -3.70 29.90
CA PHE A 25 13.32 -3.80 28.95
C PHE A 25 13.65 -2.78 27.85
N SER A 26 14.22 -3.24 26.76
CA SER A 26 14.29 -2.48 25.52
C SER A 26 12.89 -1.87 25.32
N GLN A 27 12.77 -0.56 25.50
CA GLN A 27 11.53 0.14 25.22
C GLN A 27 11.18 -0.19 23.77
N VAL A 28 10.13 -0.98 23.56
CA VAL A 28 9.63 -1.34 22.24
C VAL A 28 9.25 -0.03 21.56
N THR A 29 10.14 0.49 20.72
CA THR A 29 9.87 1.73 20.03
C THR A 29 9.00 1.42 18.82
N ALA A 30 7.82 2.01 18.79
CA ALA A 30 6.99 2.00 17.62
C ALA A 30 7.65 2.83 16.50
N LYS A 31 7.70 2.28 15.29
CA LYS A 31 8.11 3.00 14.08
C LYS A 31 6.88 3.27 13.22
N LYS A 32 6.98 4.30 12.37
CA LYS A 32 5.89 4.67 11.45
C LYS A 32 6.40 4.69 10.03
N CYS A 33 5.56 4.24 9.10
CA CYS A 33 5.80 4.33 7.68
C CYS A 33 4.56 4.89 6.96
N LEU A 34 4.76 5.40 5.75
CA LEU A 34 3.69 5.79 4.82
C LEU A 34 3.41 4.64 3.87
N ILE A 35 2.14 4.44 3.56
CA ILE A 35 1.69 3.52 2.52
C ILE A 35 0.78 4.29 1.57
N VAL A 36 1.09 4.18 0.28
CA VAL A 36 0.43 4.90 -0.82
C VAL A 36 0.19 3.92 -1.95
N SER A 37 -0.85 4.12 -2.73
CA SER A 37 -1.12 3.30 -3.91
C SER A 37 -1.97 4.00 -4.96
N ASP A 38 -2.02 3.41 -6.16
CA ASP A 38 -2.95 3.75 -7.23
C ASP A 38 -3.02 5.28 -7.42
N ILE A 39 -1.85 5.87 -7.68
CA ILE A 39 -1.70 7.32 -7.84
C ILE A 39 -2.42 7.78 -9.10
N HIS A 40 -2.28 7.03 -10.21
CA HIS A 40 -2.87 7.30 -11.51
C HIS A 40 -2.81 8.78 -11.87
N PHE A 41 -1.62 9.39 -11.74
CA PHE A 41 -1.45 10.79 -12.10
C PHE A 41 -1.65 11.00 -13.59
N ASP A 42 -2.61 11.85 -13.94
CA ASP A 42 -2.93 12.18 -15.32
C ASP A 42 -2.34 13.54 -15.73
N PRO A 43 -1.21 13.55 -16.44
CA PRO A 43 -0.58 14.80 -16.91
C PRO A 43 -1.40 15.54 -17.97
N LEU A 44 -2.41 14.87 -18.56
CA LEU A 44 -3.31 15.43 -19.58
C LEU A 44 -4.72 15.68 -19.02
N PHE A 45 -4.89 15.70 -17.70
CA PHE A 45 -6.20 15.89 -17.07
C PHE A 45 -6.95 17.11 -17.64
N GLY A 46 -8.16 16.88 -18.11
CA GLY A 46 -8.98 17.90 -18.77
C GLY A 46 -8.55 18.32 -20.19
N SER A 47 -7.49 17.67 -20.75
CA SER A 47 -6.89 18.08 -22.03
C SER A 47 -6.38 16.91 -22.88
N HIS A 48 -7.01 15.73 -22.78
CA HIS A 48 -6.54 14.50 -23.44
C HIS A 48 -6.44 14.59 -24.96
N SER A 49 -7.27 15.40 -25.60
CA SER A 49 -7.25 15.64 -27.06
C SER A 49 -6.24 16.69 -27.50
N ASP A 50 -5.60 17.41 -26.57
CA ASP A 50 -4.64 18.46 -26.88
C ASP A 50 -3.28 17.86 -27.25
N THR A 51 -3.05 17.66 -28.55
CA THR A 51 -1.79 17.14 -29.09
C THR A 51 -0.62 18.12 -28.97
N VAL A 52 -0.90 19.43 -28.82
CA VAL A 52 0.14 20.45 -28.64
C VAL A 52 0.65 20.38 -27.20
N LEU A 53 -0.24 20.33 -26.22
CA LEU A 53 0.13 20.12 -24.82
C LEU A 53 0.91 18.81 -24.63
N ARG A 54 0.44 17.71 -25.24
CA ARG A 54 1.12 16.41 -25.19
C ARG A 54 2.58 16.52 -25.64
N ARG A 55 2.82 17.05 -26.84
CA ARG A 55 4.18 17.24 -27.38
C ARG A 55 5.02 18.19 -26.53
N LYS A 56 4.39 19.21 -25.95
CA LYS A 56 5.07 20.13 -25.04
C LYS A 56 5.54 19.39 -23.78
N LEU A 57 4.68 18.60 -23.13
CA LEU A 57 5.03 17.81 -21.95
C LEU A 57 6.14 16.77 -22.27
N GLU A 58 6.07 16.11 -23.40
CA GLU A 58 7.12 15.16 -23.82
C GLU A 58 8.51 15.79 -23.92
N ARG A 59 8.61 17.07 -24.24
CA ARG A 59 9.89 17.79 -24.49
C ARG A 59 10.33 18.66 -23.32
N SER A 60 9.42 19.09 -22.45
CA SER A 60 9.70 20.02 -21.35
C SER A 60 10.45 19.36 -20.20
N SER A 61 11.20 20.16 -19.44
CA SER A 61 11.77 19.76 -18.15
C SER A 61 10.67 19.57 -17.09
N PHE A 62 11.00 18.99 -15.95
CA PHE A 62 10.03 18.83 -14.85
C PHE A 62 9.69 20.14 -14.14
N ASP A 63 10.60 21.12 -14.15
CA ASP A 63 10.30 22.47 -13.67
C ASP A 63 9.29 23.18 -14.58
N GLU A 64 9.37 22.92 -15.89
CA GLU A 64 8.33 23.40 -16.84
C GLU A 64 7.01 22.65 -16.65
N TRP A 65 7.05 21.34 -16.33
CA TRP A 65 5.84 20.60 -15.99
C TRP A 65 5.10 21.22 -14.81
N LYS A 66 5.81 21.54 -13.73
CA LYS A 66 5.22 22.23 -12.56
C LYS A 66 4.55 23.54 -12.97
N LYS A 67 5.23 24.39 -13.75
CA LYS A 67 4.70 25.66 -14.24
C LYS A 67 3.46 25.47 -15.14
N ILE A 68 3.48 24.46 -16.04
CA ILE A 68 2.35 24.14 -16.92
C ILE A 68 1.14 23.71 -16.05
N PHE A 69 1.34 22.82 -15.10
CA PHE A 69 0.26 22.33 -14.25
C PHE A 69 -0.26 23.42 -13.32
N GLU A 70 0.60 24.21 -12.69
CA GLU A 70 0.21 25.33 -11.82
C GLU A 70 -0.56 26.42 -12.55
N SER A 71 -0.31 26.60 -13.84
CA SER A 71 -1.07 27.53 -14.69
C SER A 71 -2.40 26.97 -15.23
N SER A 72 -2.63 25.66 -15.07
CA SER A 72 -3.82 24.97 -15.56
C SER A 72 -4.89 24.86 -14.49
N THR A 73 -6.05 25.49 -14.71
CA THR A 73 -7.19 25.34 -13.80
C THR A 73 -7.60 23.87 -13.64
N ALA A 74 -7.65 23.09 -14.72
CA ALA A 74 -8.02 21.68 -14.65
C ALA A 74 -7.04 20.86 -13.80
N GLN A 75 -5.73 21.12 -13.92
CA GLN A 75 -4.71 20.41 -13.14
C GLN A 75 -4.69 20.84 -11.67
N MET A 76 -5.05 22.06 -11.33
CA MET A 76 -4.94 22.58 -9.96
C MET A 76 -6.24 22.48 -9.15
N THR A 77 -7.39 22.39 -9.82
CA THR A 77 -8.69 22.41 -9.13
C THR A 77 -8.97 21.07 -8.45
N ILE A 78 -9.23 21.12 -7.14
CA ILE A 78 -9.71 20.00 -6.33
C ILE A 78 -11.15 20.29 -5.94
N ASN A 79 -12.09 19.47 -6.38
CA ASN A 79 -13.53 19.62 -6.10
C ASN A 79 -14.26 18.26 -6.16
N ALA A 80 -15.56 18.27 -5.87
CA ALA A 80 -16.38 17.05 -5.91
C ALA A 80 -16.47 16.41 -7.31
N GLY A 81 -16.16 17.13 -8.38
CA GLY A 81 -16.14 16.62 -9.75
C GLY A 81 -15.00 15.64 -10.04
N LEU A 82 -14.02 15.53 -9.11
CA LEU A 82 -12.93 14.56 -9.23
C LEU A 82 -13.34 13.13 -8.87
N LEU A 83 -14.49 12.92 -8.23
CA LEU A 83 -15.00 11.54 -8.03
C LEU A 83 -15.11 10.84 -9.39
N PHE A 84 -14.64 9.60 -9.45
CA PHE A 84 -14.53 8.78 -10.66
C PHE A 84 -13.54 9.30 -11.71
N GLN A 85 -12.53 10.09 -11.28
CA GLN A 85 -11.46 10.58 -12.15
C GLN A 85 -10.09 10.13 -11.63
N ASP A 86 -9.13 10.07 -12.54
CA ASP A 86 -7.71 9.95 -12.21
C ASP A 86 -7.21 11.20 -11.47
N ALA A 87 -6.09 11.09 -10.77
CA ALA A 87 -5.56 12.21 -10.02
C ALA A 87 -4.97 13.29 -10.94
N ASN A 88 -5.42 14.52 -10.77
CA ASN A 88 -4.76 15.68 -11.34
C ASN A 88 -3.56 16.12 -10.47
N TYR A 89 -2.80 17.11 -10.94
CA TYR A 89 -1.62 17.61 -10.21
C TYR A 89 -1.97 18.19 -8.83
N GLY A 90 -3.13 18.85 -8.70
CA GLY A 90 -3.61 19.40 -7.42
C GLY A 90 -3.80 18.33 -6.36
N VAL A 91 -4.43 17.21 -6.70
CA VAL A 91 -4.61 16.06 -5.78
C VAL A 91 -3.26 15.45 -5.41
N LEU A 92 -2.39 15.18 -6.39
CA LEU A 92 -1.06 14.59 -6.14
C LEU A 92 -0.22 15.49 -5.23
N LYS A 93 -0.13 16.78 -5.56
CA LYS A 93 0.61 17.76 -4.74
C LYS A 93 0.04 17.88 -3.33
N SER A 94 -1.28 18.01 -3.21
CA SER A 94 -1.97 18.08 -1.92
C SER A 94 -1.74 16.83 -1.07
N ALA A 95 -1.74 15.64 -1.67
CA ALA A 95 -1.44 14.39 -0.98
C ALA A 95 0.00 14.40 -0.40
N LEU A 96 0.98 14.75 -1.22
CA LEU A 96 2.39 14.80 -0.82
C LEU A 96 2.64 15.84 0.30
N ASP A 97 2.07 17.04 0.16
CA ASP A 97 2.15 18.09 1.18
C ASP A 97 1.58 17.61 2.52
N ASN A 98 0.40 16.95 2.49
CA ASN A 98 -0.24 16.42 3.70
C ASN A 98 0.51 15.20 4.27
N MET A 99 1.02 14.29 3.46
CA MET A 99 1.90 13.21 3.92
C MET A 99 3.09 13.77 4.71
N LYS A 100 3.73 14.82 4.17
CA LYS A 100 4.86 15.48 4.82
C LYS A 100 4.48 16.13 6.15
N VAL A 101 3.30 16.73 6.23
CA VAL A 101 2.76 17.31 7.47
C VAL A 101 2.41 16.22 8.49
N LYS A 102 1.73 15.13 8.08
CA LYS A 102 1.27 14.08 9.01
C LYS A 102 2.41 13.18 9.50
N LEU A 103 3.43 12.94 8.66
CA LEU A 103 4.59 12.14 9.00
C LEU A 103 5.85 12.67 8.30
N PRO A 104 6.54 13.70 8.88
CA PRO A 104 7.69 14.33 8.25
C PRO A 104 8.87 13.40 8.01
N HIS A 105 9.04 12.40 8.86
CA HIS A 105 10.18 11.48 8.89
C HIS A 105 9.70 10.02 8.99
N PRO A 106 9.09 9.46 7.94
CA PRO A 106 8.72 8.04 7.95
C PRO A 106 9.97 7.15 7.93
N ALA A 107 9.88 5.99 8.56
CA ALA A 107 10.97 4.99 8.50
C ALA A 107 11.22 4.52 7.06
N PHE A 108 10.18 4.42 6.27
CA PHE A 108 10.17 4.17 4.83
C PHE A 108 8.78 4.52 4.27
N ILE A 109 8.68 4.57 2.92
CA ILE A 109 7.42 4.77 2.20
C ILE A 109 7.21 3.58 1.28
N ILE A 110 6.05 2.93 1.36
CA ILE A 110 5.61 1.91 0.41
C ILE A 110 4.70 2.57 -0.62
N ILE A 111 4.96 2.32 -1.92
CA ILE A 111 4.04 2.68 -3.00
C ILE A 111 3.63 1.39 -3.70
N ALA A 112 2.38 0.97 -3.52
CA ALA A 112 1.93 -0.36 -3.92
C ALA A 112 1.46 -0.45 -5.39
N GLY A 113 2.00 0.40 -6.26
CA GLY A 113 1.80 0.32 -7.72
C GLY A 113 0.80 1.32 -8.28
N ASP A 114 0.64 1.27 -9.59
CA ASP A 114 -0.24 2.06 -10.45
C ASP A 114 -0.02 3.58 -10.34
N TYR A 115 1.09 4.02 -10.94
CA TYR A 115 1.49 5.44 -11.05
C TYR A 115 0.85 6.11 -12.26
N ILE A 116 0.68 5.36 -13.36
CA ILE A 116 0.29 5.81 -14.68
C ILE A 116 -1.24 5.86 -14.78
N TRP A 117 -1.77 6.89 -15.41
CA TRP A 117 -3.21 7.13 -15.58
C TRP A 117 -3.88 6.05 -16.46
N HIS A 118 -5.17 5.77 -16.22
CA HIS A 118 -5.91 4.69 -16.89
C HIS A 118 -6.07 4.87 -18.40
N ARG A 119 -6.15 6.10 -18.89
CA ARG A 119 -6.34 6.38 -20.32
C ARG A 119 -5.05 6.36 -21.14
N ALA A 120 -3.92 6.00 -20.52
CA ALA A 120 -2.64 5.91 -21.20
C ALA A 120 -2.63 4.77 -22.20
N THR A 121 -2.12 5.03 -23.40
CA THR A 121 -2.01 4.09 -24.49
C THR A 121 -0.55 3.71 -24.77
N PRO A 122 -0.25 2.69 -25.55
CA PRO A 122 1.13 2.41 -25.98
C PRO A 122 1.79 3.58 -26.73
N ALA A 123 1.02 4.44 -27.40
CA ALA A 123 1.54 5.65 -28.07
C ALA A 123 2.08 6.70 -27.08
N ASP A 124 1.72 6.60 -25.80
CA ASP A 124 2.13 7.52 -24.73
C ASP A 124 3.44 7.12 -24.04
N SER A 125 4.21 6.18 -24.57
CA SER A 125 5.38 5.59 -23.89
C SER A 125 6.40 6.61 -23.38
N VAL A 126 6.63 7.71 -24.10
CA VAL A 126 7.50 8.83 -23.65
C VAL A 126 6.87 9.54 -22.46
N LEU A 127 5.58 9.85 -22.55
CA LEU A 127 4.85 10.56 -21.50
C LEU A 127 4.70 9.69 -20.24
N LYS A 128 4.44 8.39 -20.39
CA LYS A 128 4.40 7.40 -19.29
C LYS A 128 5.72 7.39 -18.51
N ARG A 129 6.85 7.29 -19.23
CA ARG A 129 8.18 7.35 -18.61
C ARG A 129 8.38 8.65 -17.83
N LYS A 130 8.06 9.79 -18.45
CA LYS A 130 8.21 11.10 -17.81
C LYS A 130 7.26 11.26 -16.62
N CYS A 131 6.03 10.76 -16.69
CA CYS A 131 5.07 10.73 -15.59
C CYS A 131 5.66 9.98 -14.38
N LEU A 132 6.18 8.78 -14.59
CA LEU A 132 6.84 7.99 -13.56
C LEU A 132 8.03 8.74 -12.92
N GLN A 133 8.92 9.31 -13.75
CA GLN A 133 10.06 10.09 -13.29
C GLN A 133 9.65 11.35 -12.52
N PHE A 134 8.57 12.01 -12.97
CA PHE A 134 8.04 13.19 -12.30
C PHE A 134 7.46 12.88 -10.92
N ILE A 135 6.69 11.78 -10.80
CA ILE A 135 6.18 11.31 -9.51
C ILE A 135 7.35 10.98 -8.57
N ALA A 136 8.35 10.24 -9.04
CA ALA A 136 9.53 9.91 -8.25
C ALA A 136 10.30 11.16 -7.78
N LEU A 137 10.43 12.16 -8.65
CA LEU A 137 11.02 13.46 -8.31
C LEU A 137 10.23 14.17 -7.19
N LEU A 138 8.91 14.23 -7.31
CA LEU A 138 8.07 14.88 -6.29
C LEU A 138 8.20 14.18 -4.93
N PHE A 139 8.23 12.85 -4.89
CA PHE A 139 8.48 12.10 -3.66
C PHE A 139 9.89 12.39 -3.11
N LYS A 140 10.91 12.46 -3.97
CA LYS A 140 12.28 12.83 -3.57
C LYS A 140 12.35 14.22 -2.98
N GLU A 141 11.66 15.18 -3.54
CA GLU A 141 11.62 16.56 -3.02
C GLU A 141 11.00 16.64 -1.63
N HIS A 142 9.94 15.86 -1.36
CA HIS A 142 9.27 15.84 -0.06
C HIS A 142 9.98 14.96 0.98
N PHE A 143 10.65 13.88 0.54
CA PHE A 143 11.18 12.82 1.40
C PHE A 143 12.62 12.43 1.00
N ALA A 144 13.52 13.43 0.93
CA ALA A 144 14.88 13.29 0.37
C ALA A 144 15.67 12.08 0.90
N ASP A 145 15.61 11.85 2.22
CA ASP A 145 16.43 10.83 2.91
C ASP A 145 15.63 9.59 3.33
N THR A 146 14.37 9.51 2.91
CA THR A 146 13.49 8.39 3.24
C THR A 146 13.61 7.29 2.18
N PRO A 147 13.84 6.03 2.56
CA PRO A 147 13.75 4.91 1.65
C PRO A 147 12.33 4.78 1.08
N ILE A 148 12.22 4.64 -0.25
CA ILE A 148 10.95 4.42 -0.94
C ILE A 148 10.96 3.03 -1.54
N ILE A 149 9.89 2.27 -1.33
CA ILE A 149 9.72 0.87 -1.68
C ILE A 149 8.61 0.77 -2.74
N PRO A 150 8.93 1.01 -4.03
CA PRO A 150 7.95 1.04 -5.11
C PRO A 150 7.66 -0.37 -5.62
N ALA A 151 6.38 -0.77 -5.67
CA ALA A 151 5.91 -1.90 -6.45
C ALA A 151 5.42 -1.44 -7.83
N MET A 152 5.32 -2.35 -8.79
CA MET A 152 4.70 -2.11 -10.09
C MET A 152 3.26 -2.62 -10.10
N GLY A 153 2.36 -1.86 -10.68
CA GLY A 153 0.98 -2.25 -10.95
C GLY A 153 0.76 -2.69 -12.41
N ASN A 154 -0.48 -2.96 -12.77
CA ASN A 154 -0.86 -3.39 -14.12
C ASN A 154 -0.84 -2.26 -15.14
N ASN A 155 -1.08 -1.01 -14.72
CA ASN A 155 -0.98 0.17 -15.57
C ASN A 155 0.47 0.64 -15.78
N ASP A 156 1.41 0.16 -14.97
CA ASP A 156 2.81 0.55 -15.00
C ASP A 156 3.56 -0.22 -16.09
N THR A 157 3.29 0.12 -17.33
CA THR A 157 3.87 -0.52 -18.52
C THR A 157 3.91 0.45 -19.69
N TYR A 158 4.82 0.23 -20.66
CA TYR A 158 4.77 0.94 -21.93
C TYR A 158 3.72 0.37 -22.89
N GLY A 159 3.25 -0.84 -22.63
CA GLY A 159 2.14 -1.45 -23.33
C GLY A 159 0.76 -0.88 -22.96
N ALA A 160 -0.28 -1.62 -23.30
CA ALA A 160 -1.61 -1.40 -22.75
C ALA A 160 -1.71 -1.97 -21.33
N ASP A 161 -2.78 -1.62 -20.62
CA ASP A 161 -3.10 -2.18 -19.31
C ASP A 161 -3.01 -3.73 -19.30
N TYR A 162 -2.47 -4.30 -18.24
CA TYR A 162 -2.17 -5.73 -18.07
C TYR A 162 -1.15 -6.34 -19.06
N ILE A 163 -0.56 -5.57 -19.98
CA ILE A 163 0.56 -6.07 -20.77
C ILE A 163 1.82 -6.04 -19.90
N LEU A 164 2.51 -7.19 -19.86
CA LEU A 164 3.71 -7.34 -19.05
C LEU A 164 4.75 -6.26 -19.37
N GLN A 165 5.37 -5.74 -18.31
CA GLN A 165 6.49 -4.83 -18.38
C GLN A 165 7.70 -5.53 -19.04
N ASP A 166 8.36 -4.84 -19.94
CA ASP A 166 9.60 -5.29 -20.56
C ASP A 166 10.84 -4.88 -19.74
N ARG A 167 12.00 -5.36 -20.18
CA ARG A 167 13.28 -5.03 -19.54
C ARG A 167 13.59 -3.55 -19.56
N LYS A 168 13.14 -2.84 -20.59
CA LYS A 168 13.33 -1.40 -20.69
C LYS A 168 12.52 -0.68 -19.62
N PHE A 169 11.28 -1.09 -19.41
CA PHE A 169 10.44 -0.54 -18.34
C PHE A 169 11.07 -0.79 -16.96
N PHE A 170 11.55 -2.01 -16.67
CA PHE A 170 12.21 -2.31 -15.40
C PHE A 170 13.43 -1.40 -15.14
N ASN A 171 14.24 -1.14 -16.18
CA ASN A 171 15.38 -0.24 -16.06
C ASN A 171 14.95 1.20 -15.78
N ASP A 172 14.03 1.74 -16.59
CA ASP A 172 13.53 3.11 -16.43
C ASP A 172 12.83 3.31 -15.08
N PHE A 173 12.08 2.30 -14.61
CA PHE A 173 11.43 2.30 -13.31
C PHE A 173 12.46 2.31 -12.16
N ALA A 174 13.40 1.41 -12.17
CA ALA A 174 14.44 1.35 -11.15
C ALA A 174 15.32 2.62 -11.14
N ASP A 175 15.62 3.19 -12.31
CA ASP A 175 16.40 4.43 -12.42
C ASP A 175 15.62 5.64 -11.87
N ALA A 176 14.31 5.71 -12.07
CA ALA A 176 13.47 6.77 -11.51
C ALA A 176 13.50 6.76 -9.97
N TRP A 177 13.49 5.58 -9.34
CA TRP A 177 13.49 5.43 -7.89
C TRP A 177 14.89 5.31 -7.27
N ALA A 178 15.96 5.22 -8.06
CA ALA A 178 17.33 5.06 -7.58
C ALA A 178 17.77 6.07 -6.49
N PRO A 179 17.29 7.33 -6.48
CA PRO A 179 17.65 8.26 -5.41
C PRO A 179 17.17 7.86 -4.00
N ASN A 180 16.11 7.04 -3.92
CA ASN A 180 15.50 6.62 -2.64
C ASN A 180 15.48 5.09 -2.44
N LEU A 181 15.92 4.31 -3.44
CA LEU A 181 15.97 2.86 -3.39
C LEU A 181 17.43 2.38 -3.31
N PRO A 182 17.81 1.54 -2.32
CA PRO A 182 19.16 0.99 -2.24
C PRO A 182 19.59 0.29 -3.53
N LYS A 183 20.86 0.43 -3.91
CA LYS A 183 21.40 -0.10 -5.16
C LYS A 183 21.12 -1.59 -5.33
N SER A 184 21.30 -2.41 -4.28
CA SER A 184 21.05 -3.85 -4.33
C SER A 184 19.60 -4.20 -4.67
N SER A 185 18.64 -3.44 -4.17
CA SER A 185 17.22 -3.58 -4.49
C SER A 185 16.94 -3.11 -5.92
N GLY A 186 17.53 -2.00 -6.35
CA GLY A 186 17.44 -1.49 -7.71
C GLY A 186 18.00 -2.48 -8.75
N ASP A 187 19.13 -3.13 -8.46
CA ASP A 187 19.75 -4.13 -9.36
C ASP A 187 18.83 -5.38 -9.50
N GLN A 188 18.20 -5.84 -8.40
CA GLN A 188 17.20 -6.92 -8.47
C GLN A 188 15.99 -6.50 -9.32
N LEU A 189 15.46 -5.30 -9.08
CA LEU A 189 14.32 -4.73 -9.80
C LEU A 189 14.59 -4.67 -11.31
N LYS A 190 15.74 -4.15 -11.73
CA LYS A 190 16.17 -4.14 -13.13
C LYS A 190 16.27 -5.52 -13.76
N LYS A 191 16.74 -6.50 -12.96
CA LYS A 191 16.97 -7.86 -13.46
C LYS A 191 15.66 -8.62 -13.69
N GLN A 192 14.69 -8.50 -12.80
CA GLN A 192 13.57 -9.45 -12.70
C GLN A 192 12.20 -8.83 -12.41
N GLY A 193 12.14 -7.51 -12.09
CA GLY A 193 10.89 -6.81 -11.82
C GLY A 193 10.33 -7.02 -10.40
N TYR A 194 11.04 -7.75 -9.55
CA TYR A 194 10.72 -7.94 -8.13
C TYR A 194 12.01 -7.95 -7.30
N TYR A 195 11.92 -7.63 -6.00
CA TYR A 195 13.11 -7.44 -5.17
C TYR A 195 12.81 -7.52 -3.67
N SER A 196 13.87 -7.48 -2.85
CA SER A 196 13.76 -7.33 -1.41
C SER A 196 14.51 -6.09 -0.92
N TYR A 197 14.03 -5.55 0.20
CA TYR A 197 14.65 -4.47 0.96
C TYR A 197 14.66 -4.82 2.44
N GLU A 198 15.75 -4.56 3.14
CA GLU A 198 15.90 -4.87 4.55
C GLU A 198 16.13 -3.58 5.36
N THR A 199 15.43 -3.45 6.47
CA THR A 199 15.58 -2.34 7.41
C THR A 199 15.37 -2.80 8.85
N GLY A 200 16.41 -2.74 9.67
CA GLY A 200 16.36 -3.27 11.04
C GLY A 200 15.98 -4.77 11.04
N ASN A 201 14.91 -5.11 11.74
CA ASN A 201 14.41 -6.49 11.86
C ASN A 201 13.39 -6.87 10.79
N LEU A 202 13.10 -5.98 9.84
CA LEU A 202 12.06 -6.17 8.83
C LEU A 202 12.69 -6.39 7.45
N LYS A 203 12.22 -7.42 6.75
CA LYS A 203 12.46 -7.65 5.33
C LYS A 203 11.17 -7.40 4.56
N LEU A 204 11.20 -6.43 3.64
CA LEU A 204 10.13 -6.20 2.68
C LEU A 204 10.44 -7.00 1.41
N MET A 205 9.48 -7.79 0.97
CA MET A 205 9.56 -8.57 -0.27
C MET A 205 8.53 -8.00 -1.25
N VAL A 206 9.02 -7.36 -2.32
CA VAL A 206 8.19 -6.68 -3.31
C VAL A 206 8.02 -7.60 -4.53
N MET A 207 6.79 -8.03 -4.76
CA MET A 207 6.40 -8.91 -5.87
C MET A 207 5.83 -8.10 -7.03
N ASN A 208 6.06 -8.54 -8.25
CA ASN A 208 5.35 -8.06 -9.43
C ASN A 208 4.12 -8.95 -9.69
N SER A 209 3.00 -8.61 -9.09
CA SER A 209 1.78 -9.40 -9.19
C SER A 209 1.04 -9.29 -10.52
N ALA A 210 1.43 -8.37 -11.42
CA ALA A 210 0.94 -8.33 -12.79
C ALA A 210 1.30 -9.63 -13.57
N LEU A 211 2.40 -10.28 -13.19
CA LEU A 211 2.79 -11.61 -13.71
C LEU A 211 1.77 -12.73 -13.42
N LEU A 212 0.89 -12.52 -12.46
CA LEU A 212 -0.02 -13.54 -11.92
C LEU A 212 -1.46 -13.37 -12.41
N SER A 213 -1.72 -12.32 -13.19
CA SER A 213 -3.06 -11.90 -13.63
C SER A 213 -3.82 -13.04 -14.32
N PHE A 214 -5.14 -13.13 -14.05
CA PHE A 214 -6.01 -14.16 -14.60
C PHE A 214 -5.96 -14.18 -16.14
N GLY A 215 -5.85 -15.38 -16.68
CA GLY A 215 -5.72 -15.58 -18.13
C GLY A 215 -4.32 -15.39 -18.70
N SER A 216 -3.34 -14.94 -17.90
CA SER A 216 -1.95 -14.77 -18.31
C SER A 216 -1.07 -15.92 -17.79
N HIS A 217 -0.14 -16.38 -18.61
CA HIS A 217 0.84 -17.42 -18.23
C HIS A 217 2.25 -16.95 -18.59
N TYR A 218 2.77 -16.03 -17.77
CA TYR A 218 4.11 -15.51 -17.95
C TYR A 218 5.16 -16.47 -17.38
N PRO A 219 6.22 -16.83 -18.14
CA PRO A 219 7.25 -17.78 -17.68
C PRO A 219 8.07 -17.27 -16.49
N GLN A 220 8.01 -15.98 -16.17
CA GLN A 220 8.68 -15.37 -15.03
C GLN A 220 7.95 -15.64 -13.68
N ALA A 221 6.67 -15.98 -13.70
CA ALA A 221 5.88 -16.20 -12.49
C ALA A 221 6.45 -17.35 -11.60
N PRO A 222 6.79 -18.54 -12.12
CA PRO A 222 7.41 -19.61 -11.34
C PRO A 222 8.75 -19.18 -10.69
N ALA A 223 9.58 -18.40 -11.41
CA ALA A 223 10.84 -17.91 -10.88
C ALA A 223 10.62 -16.94 -9.71
N MET A 224 9.60 -16.09 -9.78
CA MET A 224 9.23 -15.20 -8.67
C MET A 224 8.75 -16.00 -7.45
N PHE A 225 7.97 -17.05 -7.61
CA PHE A 225 7.57 -17.92 -6.50
C PHE A 225 8.76 -18.67 -5.90
N SER A 226 9.68 -19.17 -6.73
CA SER A 226 10.91 -19.79 -6.24
C SER A 226 11.77 -18.82 -5.43
N TRP A 227 11.89 -17.57 -5.89
CA TRP A 227 12.56 -16.51 -5.15
C TRP A 227 11.86 -16.19 -3.82
N LEU A 228 10.52 -16.09 -3.81
CA LEU A 228 9.73 -15.87 -2.60
C LEU A 228 10.00 -16.98 -1.58
N GLN A 229 9.86 -18.24 -1.99
CA GLN A 229 10.05 -19.40 -1.11
C GLN A 229 11.49 -19.52 -0.58
N THR A 230 12.50 -19.26 -1.41
CA THR A 230 13.91 -19.25 -1.00
C THR A 230 14.15 -18.23 0.11
N ASN A 231 13.63 -17.00 -0.05
CA ASN A 231 13.78 -15.97 0.97
C ASN A 231 13.00 -16.28 2.26
N LEU A 232 11.82 -16.86 2.16
CA LEU A 232 11.02 -17.24 3.32
C LEU A 232 11.60 -18.46 4.06
N SER A 233 12.27 -19.37 3.37
CA SER A 233 12.90 -20.53 3.97
C SER A 233 14.23 -20.21 4.69
N ASP A 234 14.87 -19.07 4.40
CA ASP A 234 16.10 -18.65 5.07
C ASP A 234 15.85 -18.44 6.57
N ASP A 235 16.56 -19.17 7.42
CA ASP A 235 16.43 -19.11 8.88
C ASP A 235 16.84 -17.77 9.49
N LYS A 236 17.62 -16.97 8.77
CA LYS A 236 17.98 -15.59 9.17
C LYS A 236 16.79 -14.63 9.03
N THR A 237 15.87 -14.91 8.12
CA THR A 237 14.67 -14.09 7.90
C THR A 237 13.65 -14.37 9.01
N LYS A 238 13.33 -13.39 9.83
CA LYS A 238 12.41 -13.52 10.99
C LYS A 238 11.08 -12.78 10.80
N ASN A 239 11.12 -11.58 10.25
CA ASN A 239 9.92 -10.75 10.06
C ASN A 239 9.85 -10.26 8.61
N VAL A 240 8.75 -10.57 7.95
CA VAL A 240 8.55 -10.26 6.55
C VAL A 240 7.26 -9.46 6.37
N TRP A 241 7.34 -8.41 5.58
CA TRP A 241 6.18 -7.83 4.91
C TRP A 241 6.26 -8.14 3.42
N ILE A 242 5.16 -8.63 2.83
CA ILE A 242 5.06 -8.87 1.40
C ILE A 242 4.28 -7.72 0.79
N VAL A 243 4.84 -7.07 -0.23
CA VAL A 243 4.22 -5.95 -0.94
C VAL A 243 3.96 -6.34 -2.37
N MET A 244 2.77 -6.06 -2.86
CA MET A 244 2.37 -6.29 -4.25
C MET A 244 1.28 -5.30 -4.66
N HIS A 245 0.94 -5.26 -5.93
CA HIS A 245 -0.17 -4.43 -6.40
C HIS A 245 -1.49 -5.21 -6.43
N ILE A 246 -1.62 -6.18 -7.33
CA ILE A 246 -2.85 -6.97 -7.49
C ILE A 246 -2.93 -8.02 -6.37
N PRO A 247 -4.01 -8.08 -5.58
CA PRO A 247 -4.17 -9.09 -4.53
C PRO A 247 -4.48 -10.48 -5.10
N PRO A 248 -4.24 -11.57 -4.35
CA PRO A 248 -4.76 -12.89 -4.67
C PRO A 248 -6.28 -12.97 -4.41
N GLY A 249 -6.92 -14.02 -4.92
CA GLY A 249 -8.33 -14.30 -4.70
C GLY A 249 -9.24 -13.56 -5.68
N ALA A 250 -10.42 -13.20 -5.23
CA ALA A 250 -11.44 -12.62 -6.09
C ALA A 250 -11.84 -11.20 -5.69
N ASN A 251 -12.31 -10.44 -6.67
CA ASN A 251 -12.91 -9.14 -6.46
C ASN A 251 -14.22 -9.27 -5.69
N VAL A 252 -14.33 -8.59 -4.56
CA VAL A 252 -15.54 -8.63 -3.70
C VAL A 252 -16.77 -8.06 -4.41
N TYR A 253 -16.59 -7.22 -5.41
CA TYR A 253 -17.68 -6.59 -6.15
C TYR A 253 -18.37 -7.57 -7.11
N ASN A 254 -17.60 -8.29 -7.93
CA ASN A 254 -18.15 -9.13 -9.02
C ASN A 254 -17.71 -10.59 -8.97
N GLY A 255 -16.83 -10.96 -8.04
CA GLY A 255 -16.31 -12.31 -7.88
C GLY A 255 -15.32 -12.77 -8.94
N SER A 256 -14.83 -11.87 -9.83
CA SER A 256 -13.80 -12.24 -10.81
C SER A 256 -12.47 -12.53 -10.11
N ASN A 257 -11.77 -13.55 -10.57
CA ASN A 257 -10.44 -13.86 -10.05
C ASN A 257 -9.43 -12.82 -10.52
N PHE A 258 -8.60 -12.33 -9.60
CA PHE A 258 -7.49 -11.43 -9.93
C PHE A 258 -6.32 -12.17 -10.56
N TRP A 259 -5.96 -13.33 -10.00
CA TRP A 259 -4.85 -14.16 -10.46
C TRP A 259 -5.33 -15.49 -11.05
N ASN A 260 -4.46 -16.15 -11.78
CA ASN A 260 -4.66 -17.56 -12.09
C ASN A 260 -4.80 -18.37 -10.80
N VAL A 261 -5.70 -19.34 -10.81
CA VAL A 261 -6.05 -20.15 -9.63
C VAL A 261 -4.82 -20.83 -9.04
N ASP A 262 -3.97 -21.44 -9.88
CA ASP A 262 -2.76 -22.14 -9.44
C ASP A 262 -1.76 -21.22 -8.76
N TYR A 263 -1.61 -19.98 -9.23
CA TYR A 263 -0.75 -18.99 -8.61
C TYR A 263 -1.33 -18.49 -7.29
N THR A 264 -2.65 -18.30 -7.22
CA THR A 264 -3.34 -17.98 -5.97
C THR A 264 -3.09 -19.05 -4.92
N GLN A 265 -3.28 -20.33 -5.28
CA GLN A 265 -3.06 -21.45 -4.37
C GLN A 265 -1.58 -21.58 -3.93
N THR A 266 -0.65 -21.39 -4.87
CA THR A 266 0.81 -21.41 -4.58
C THR A 266 1.19 -20.32 -3.58
N PHE A 267 0.62 -19.12 -3.73
CA PHE A 267 0.84 -18.01 -2.79
C PHE A 267 0.26 -18.31 -1.41
N ILE A 268 -1.00 -18.77 -1.35
CA ILE A 268 -1.68 -19.13 -0.10
C ILE A 268 -0.87 -20.20 0.65
N ASN A 269 -0.45 -21.27 -0.03
CA ASN A 269 0.36 -22.33 0.57
C ASN A 269 1.69 -21.77 1.13
N SER A 270 2.30 -20.81 0.45
CA SER A 270 3.53 -20.17 0.93
C SER A 270 3.25 -19.30 2.15
N VAL A 271 2.16 -18.51 2.15
CA VAL A 271 1.77 -17.67 3.29
C VAL A 271 1.45 -18.51 4.51
N VAL A 272 0.67 -19.57 4.37
CA VAL A 272 0.30 -20.48 5.46
C VAL A 272 1.55 -21.15 6.03
N LYS A 273 2.40 -21.73 5.18
CA LYS A 273 3.64 -22.40 5.59
C LYS A 273 4.57 -21.48 6.39
N TYR A 274 4.68 -20.22 6.03
CA TYR A 274 5.60 -19.26 6.64
C TYR A 274 4.89 -18.15 7.45
N SER A 275 3.66 -18.40 7.89
CA SER A 275 2.83 -17.44 8.64
C SER A 275 3.51 -16.91 9.92
N SER A 276 4.35 -17.70 10.57
CA SER A 276 5.13 -17.26 11.73
C SER A 276 6.14 -16.15 11.40
N LYS A 277 6.63 -16.08 10.16
CA LYS A 277 7.55 -15.04 9.65
C LYS A 277 6.83 -13.88 9.01
N ILE A 278 5.73 -14.11 8.29
CA ILE A 278 4.97 -13.09 7.58
C ILE A 278 4.10 -12.32 8.58
N LYS A 279 4.41 -11.03 8.77
CA LYS A 279 3.71 -10.15 9.72
C LYS A 279 2.62 -9.34 9.06
N LEU A 280 2.77 -9.07 7.76
CA LEU A 280 1.83 -8.32 6.96
C LEU A 280 2.01 -8.67 5.47
N SER A 281 0.91 -8.78 4.74
CA SER A 281 0.91 -8.65 3.28
C SER A 281 0.15 -7.38 2.89
N ILE A 282 0.65 -6.64 1.90
CA ILE A 282 0.06 -5.40 1.41
C ILE A 282 -0.23 -5.56 -0.07
N ALA A 283 -1.45 -5.24 -0.47
CA ALA A 283 -1.86 -5.12 -1.86
C ALA A 283 -2.69 -3.84 -2.06
N SER A 284 -3.16 -3.61 -3.29
CA SER A 284 -3.96 -2.45 -3.67
C SER A 284 -4.87 -2.77 -4.87
N HIS A 285 -4.83 -2.04 -5.99
CA HIS A 285 -5.51 -2.34 -7.26
C HIS A 285 -7.03 -2.12 -7.26
N THR A 286 -7.70 -2.40 -6.16
CA THR A 286 -9.16 -2.20 -6.09
C THR A 286 -9.56 -0.76 -5.79
N HIS A 287 -8.59 0.09 -5.44
CA HIS A 287 -8.74 1.47 -4.98
C HIS A 287 -9.45 1.61 -3.63
N PHE A 288 -9.94 0.52 -3.06
CA PHE A 288 -10.71 0.50 -1.82
C PHE A 288 -9.88 0.00 -0.64
N ASN A 289 -10.28 0.41 0.55
CA ASN A 289 -9.68 -0.01 1.80
C ASN A 289 -10.27 -1.36 2.24
N ASP A 290 -9.47 -2.43 2.19
CA ASP A 290 -9.98 -3.79 2.37
C ASP A 290 -8.95 -4.70 3.05
N PHE A 291 -9.32 -5.95 3.30
CA PHE A 291 -8.42 -6.96 3.84
C PHE A 291 -8.73 -8.36 3.28
N ARG A 292 -7.81 -9.28 3.47
CA ARG A 292 -7.98 -10.72 3.24
C ARG A 292 -7.43 -11.49 4.41
N VAL A 293 -8.06 -12.60 4.77
CA VAL A 293 -7.60 -13.52 5.82
C VAL A 293 -7.19 -14.84 5.18
N PHE A 294 -6.04 -15.36 5.61
CA PHE A 294 -5.51 -16.65 5.20
C PHE A 294 -5.74 -17.66 6.32
N TYR A 295 -6.26 -18.80 5.93
CA TYR A 295 -6.58 -19.89 6.85
C TYR A 295 -5.71 -21.11 6.55
N ASP A 296 -5.34 -21.84 7.58
CA ASP A 296 -4.66 -23.14 7.42
C ASP A 296 -5.66 -24.28 7.17
N ALA A 297 -5.13 -25.52 7.10
CA ALA A 297 -5.96 -26.71 6.85
C ALA A 297 -6.97 -27.03 7.99
N ALA A 298 -6.72 -26.53 9.21
CA ALA A 298 -7.64 -26.61 10.33
C ALA A 298 -8.69 -25.49 10.33
N ASN A 299 -8.65 -24.61 9.33
CA ASN A 299 -9.45 -23.39 9.23
C ASN A 299 -9.16 -22.37 10.34
N ASP A 300 -7.93 -22.37 10.87
CA ASP A 300 -7.47 -21.36 11.79
C ASP A 300 -6.91 -20.15 11.02
N PRO A 301 -7.25 -18.90 11.42
CA PRO A 301 -6.73 -17.69 10.77
C PRO A 301 -5.24 -17.47 11.13
N VAL A 302 -4.34 -17.64 10.18
CA VAL A 302 -2.88 -17.65 10.41
C VAL A 302 -2.14 -16.41 9.89
N ALA A 303 -2.70 -15.73 8.89
CA ALA A 303 -2.12 -14.51 8.33
C ALA A 303 -3.21 -13.60 7.75
N TYR A 304 -2.86 -12.35 7.50
CA TYR A 304 -3.76 -11.39 6.84
C TYR A 304 -3.04 -10.53 5.82
N MET A 305 -3.81 -9.97 4.92
CA MET A 305 -3.39 -8.99 3.92
C MET A 305 -4.24 -7.74 4.08
N ARG A 306 -3.59 -6.57 3.98
CA ARG A 306 -4.28 -5.31 3.81
C ARG A 306 -4.31 -4.98 2.32
N ILE A 307 -5.45 -4.50 1.84
CA ILE A 307 -5.61 -3.88 0.52
C ILE A 307 -5.79 -2.40 0.81
N VAL A 308 -4.78 -1.61 0.39
CA VAL A 308 -4.72 -0.19 0.72
C VAL A 308 -5.45 0.66 -0.31
N PRO A 309 -6.11 1.74 0.11
CA PRO A 309 -6.87 2.59 -0.79
C PRO A 309 -5.96 3.50 -1.61
N SER A 310 -6.51 4.09 -2.66
CA SER A 310 -5.79 4.86 -3.68
C SER A 310 -5.72 6.36 -3.38
N ILE A 311 -4.74 7.02 -4.03
CA ILE A 311 -4.72 8.48 -4.21
C ILE A 311 -5.74 8.90 -5.28
N SER A 312 -5.87 8.11 -6.36
CA SER A 312 -6.88 8.35 -7.38
C SER A 312 -8.29 8.04 -6.86
N SER A 313 -9.27 8.85 -7.25
CA SER A 313 -10.69 8.62 -6.95
C SER A 313 -11.45 7.97 -8.08
N SER A 314 -10.75 7.37 -9.04
CA SER A 314 -11.34 6.83 -10.29
C SER A 314 -12.40 5.74 -10.08
N HIS A 315 -12.41 5.07 -8.92
CA HIS A 315 -13.43 4.07 -8.55
C HIS A 315 -14.51 4.61 -7.60
N GLY A 316 -14.52 5.93 -7.34
CA GLY A 316 -15.52 6.57 -6.48
C GLY A 316 -15.19 6.52 -4.98
N ASN A 317 -13.99 6.15 -4.63
CA ASN A 317 -13.42 6.29 -3.29
C ASN A 317 -12.91 7.73 -3.08
N ASN A 318 -12.73 8.13 -1.83
CA ASN A 318 -11.99 9.35 -1.52
C ASN A 318 -10.48 9.14 -1.73
N PRO A 319 -9.74 10.14 -2.26
CA PRO A 319 -8.29 10.13 -2.26
C PRO A 319 -7.73 9.94 -0.85
N SER A 320 -6.79 9.02 -0.68
CA SER A 320 -6.25 8.72 0.66
C SER A 320 -4.81 8.21 0.65
N PHE A 321 -4.14 8.36 1.79
CA PHE A 321 -2.88 7.71 2.11
C PHE A 321 -2.91 7.17 3.53
N GLU A 322 -2.04 6.23 3.85
CA GLU A 322 -2.03 5.55 5.13
C GLU A 322 -0.74 5.80 5.90
N VAL A 323 -0.86 6.01 7.22
CA VAL A 323 0.23 5.93 8.18
C VAL A 323 0.08 4.64 8.97
N ALA A 324 1.02 3.72 8.80
CA ALA A 324 1.09 2.50 9.59
C ALA A 324 2.13 2.64 10.71
N GLU A 325 1.73 2.30 11.93
CA GLU A 325 2.58 2.23 13.11
C GLU A 325 2.84 0.76 13.45
N PHE A 326 4.11 0.38 13.59
CA PHE A 326 4.51 -1.00 13.81
C PHE A 326 5.57 -1.13 14.90
N ASN A 327 5.56 -2.27 15.58
CA ASN A 327 6.56 -2.64 16.57
C ASN A 327 7.93 -2.86 15.92
N SER A 328 8.97 -2.16 16.35
CA SER A 328 10.31 -2.21 15.73
C SER A 328 11.03 -3.56 15.91
N VAL A 329 10.59 -4.39 16.85
CA VAL A 329 11.18 -5.71 17.15
C VAL A 329 10.42 -6.83 16.44
N THR A 330 9.10 -6.89 16.64
CA THR A 330 8.25 -7.96 16.08
C THR A 330 7.75 -7.66 14.67
N CYS A 331 7.88 -6.42 14.23
CA CYS A 331 7.38 -5.91 12.95
C CYS A 331 5.87 -6.11 12.71
N ARG A 332 5.09 -6.35 13.79
CA ARG A 332 3.62 -6.39 13.73
C ARG A 332 3.07 -4.98 13.69
N VAL A 333 2.06 -4.76 12.89
CA VAL A 333 1.33 -3.49 12.83
C VAL A 333 0.49 -3.33 14.11
N ILE A 334 0.56 -2.14 14.69
CA ILE A 334 -0.14 -1.77 15.94
C ILE A 334 -1.33 -0.91 15.60
N LYS A 335 -1.17 0.00 14.64
CA LYS A 335 -2.19 0.96 14.24
C LYS A 335 -2.01 1.33 12.78
N GLU A 336 -3.12 1.50 12.08
CA GLU A 336 -3.18 2.09 10.75
C GLU A 336 -4.12 3.28 10.78
N THR A 337 -3.75 4.37 10.10
CA THR A 337 -4.58 5.56 9.98
C THR A 337 -4.60 6.00 8.53
N ASN A 338 -5.75 5.89 7.88
CA ASN A 338 -5.99 6.45 6.57
C ASN A 338 -6.40 7.92 6.73
N TYR A 339 -5.62 8.81 6.17
CA TYR A 339 -5.95 10.23 6.00
C TYR A 339 -6.55 10.40 4.62
N TYR A 340 -7.72 11.00 4.54
CA TYR A 340 -8.40 11.14 3.25
C TYR A 340 -9.00 12.53 3.05
N LEU A 341 -9.16 12.88 1.79
CA LEU A 341 -9.81 14.09 1.35
C LEU A 341 -11.27 13.77 1.02
N ASP A 342 -12.21 14.29 1.80
CA ASP A 342 -13.64 14.14 1.52
C ASP A 342 -14.04 15.01 0.33
N LEU A 343 -14.00 14.45 -0.87
CA LEU A 343 -14.37 15.16 -2.09
C LEU A 343 -15.83 15.59 -2.10
N ALA A 344 -16.73 14.80 -1.49
CA ALA A 344 -18.15 15.13 -1.47
C ALA A 344 -18.47 16.34 -0.59
N ALA A 345 -17.59 16.67 0.36
CA ALA A 345 -17.70 17.87 1.19
C ALA A 345 -17.24 19.15 0.46
N LEU A 346 -16.58 19.02 -0.69
CA LEU A 346 -16.10 20.14 -1.47
C LEU A 346 -17.18 20.66 -2.44
N PRO A 347 -17.21 21.99 -2.75
CA PRO A 347 -18.08 22.54 -3.76
C PRO A 347 -17.82 21.90 -5.14
N LYS A 348 -18.86 21.73 -5.95
CA LYS A 348 -18.72 21.24 -7.33
C LYS A 348 -18.11 22.28 -8.26
N ASP A 349 -18.55 23.53 -8.10
CA ASP A 349 -18.28 24.61 -9.06
C ASP A 349 -17.10 25.50 -8.67
N LYS A 350 -16.67 25.43 -7.43
CA LYS A 350 -15.52 26.20 -6.91
C LYS A 350 -14.54 25.23 -6.31
N GLY A 351 -13.46 24.95 -7.04
CA GLY A 351 -12.39 24.12 -6.51
C GLY A 351 -11.51 24.86 -5.50
N VAL A 352 -10.81 24.08 -4.70
CA VAL A 352 -9.72 24.57 -3.85
C VAL A 352 -8.38 24.15 -4.47
N THR A 353 -7.35 24.93 -4.24
CA THR A 353 -5.97 24.60 -4.67
C THR A 353 -5.16 23.95 -3.55
N HIS A 354 -5.64 24.10 -2.32
CA HIS A 354 -5.09 23.45 -1.13
C HIS A 354 -6.23 22.74 -0.40
N ALA A 355 -6.09 21.45 -0.21
CA ALA A 355 -7.06 20.64 0.50
C ALA A 355 -6.44 20.04 1.76
N LEU A 356 -7.21 20.00 2.85
CA LEU A 356 -6.79 19.39 4.10
C LEU A 356 -7.27 17.94 4.16
N TRP A 357 -6.35 17.05 4.48
CA TRP A 357 -6.61 15.63 4.65
C TRP A 357 -6.73 15.32 6.15
N GLU A 358 -7.75 15.91 6.77
CA GLU A 358 -7.95 15.83 8.23
C GLU A 358 -8.86 14.68 8.63
N THR A 359 -9.73 14.22 7.72
CA THR A 359 -10.62 13.11 8.02
C THR A 359 -9.84 11.80 8.06
N THR A 360 -10.15 10.94 9.04
CA THR A 360 -9.40 9.70 9.25
C THR A 360 -10.32 8.50 9.47
N ILE A 361 -9.84 7.35 9.01
CA ILE A 361 -10.36 6.03 9.37
C ILE A 361 -9.18 5.22 9.89
N SER A 362 -9.28 4.67 11.09
CA SER A 362 -8.16 3.99 11.74
C SER A 362 -8.49 2.55 12.09
N LEU A 363 -7.52 1.64 11.96
CA LEU A 363 -7.52 0.33 12.59
C LEU A 363 -6.67 0.39 13.89
N PRO A 364 -7.05 -0.35 14.91
CA PRO A 364 -8.16 -1.31 14.99
C PRO A 364 -9.56 -0.70 15.19
N ILE A 365 -9.65 0.59 15.53
CA ILE A 365 -10.89 1.24 16.03
C ILE A 365 -12.01 1.24 14.98
N GLY A 366 -11.71 1.54 13.71
CA GLY A 366 -12.70 1.70 12.65
C GLY A 366 -13.53 0.46 12.36
N LEU A 367 -13.00 -0.72 12.62
CA LEU A 367 -13.70 -2.00 12.53
C LEU A 367 -13.98 -2.64 13.90
N LYS A 368 -13.75 -1.91 15.00
CA LYS A 368 -13.96 -2.39 16.38
C LYS A 368 -13.18 -3.67 16.69
N LEU A 369 -11.96 -3.78 16.16
CA LEU A 369 -11.04 -4.89 16.44
C LEU A 369 -10.35 -4.67 17.78
N SER A 370 -9.91 -5.75 18.43
CA SER A 370 -9.06 -5.66 19.63
C SER A 370 -7.63 -5.28 19.25
N GLU A 371 -7.13 -5.88 18.17
CA GLU A 371 -5.81 -5.62 17.58
C GLU A 371 -5.86 -5.82 16.05
N ILE A 372 -4.78 -5.51 15.35
CA ILE A 372 -4.64 -5.79 13.92
C ILE A 372 -4.01 -7.17 13.76
N SER A 373 -4.84 -8.20 13.65
CA SER A 373 -4.41 -9.59 13.53
C SER A 373 -5.35 -10.42 12.64
N ALA A 374 -4.85 -11.57 12.15
CA ALA A 374 -5.66 -12.51 11.37
C ALA A 374 -6.90 -12.98 12.17
N GLY A 375 -6.70 -13.24 13.47
CA GLY A 375 -7.77 -13.67 14.38
C GLY A 375 -8.87 -12.62 14.53
N ASP A 376 -8.49 -11.34 14.71
CA ASP A 376 -9.48 -10.27 14.87
C ASP A 376 -10.22 -9.96 13.55
N PHE A 377 -9.54 -10.00 12.41
CA PHE A 377 -10.23 -9.89 11.11
C PHE A 377 -11.17 -11.07 10.86
N SER A 378 -10.79 -12.31 11.22
CA SER A 378 -11.67 -13.47 11.13
C SER A 378 -12.90 -13.30 12.03
N LYS A 379 -12.70 -12.89 13.27
CA LYS A 379 -13.80 -12.62 14.23
C LYS A 379 -14.71 -11.49 13.73
N PHE A 380 -14.15 -10.46 13.10
CA PHE A 380 -14.94 -9.40 12.46
C PHE A 380 -15.84 -9.97 11.35
N MET A 381 -15.31 -10.88 10.51
CA MET A 381 -16.11 -11.54 9.45
C MET A 381 -17.25 -12.37 10.05
N ASP A 382 -17.01 -13.10 11.15
CA ASP A 382 -18.05 -13.87 11.84
C ASP A 382 -19.12 -12.96 12.45
N ASN A 383 -18.71 -11.85 13.07
CA ASN A 383 -19.63 -10.84 13.58
C ASN A 383 -20.44 -10.20 12.44
N LEU A 384 -19.81 -9.89 11.31
CA LEU A 384 -20.50 -9.36 10.14
C LEU A 384 -21.53 -10.35 9.59
N LYS A 385 -21.22 -11.65 9.60
CA LYS A 385 -22.15 -12.72 9.22
C LYS A 385 -23.37 -12.78 10.16
N ALA A 386 -23.12 -12.65 11.45
CA ALA A 386 -24.16 -12.74 12.49
C ALA A 386 -25.00 -11.45 12.60
N ASP A 387 -24.50 -10.30 12.18
CA ASP A 387 -25.17 -8.99 12.30
C ASP A 387 -26.44 -8.93 11.45
N GLN A 388 -27.58 -8.86 12.10
CA GLN A 388 -28.90 -8.71 11.48
C GLN A 388 -29.35 -7.25 11.36
N SER A 389 -28.65 -6.34 12.07
CA SER A 389 -28.98 -4.90 12.08
C SER A 389 -28.44 -4.14 10.88
N TRP A 390 -27.54 -4.74 10.10
CA TRP A 390 -26.80 -4.10 9.01
C TRP A 390 -25.85 -2.97 9.45
N GLN A 391 -25.73 -2.71 10.74
CA GLN A 391 -24.88 -1.64 11.26
C GLN A 391 -23.41 -1.93 10.98
N LEU A 392 -22.96 -3.16 11.25
CA LEU A 392 -21.57 -3.56 11.04
C LEU A 392 -21.20 -3.54 9.54
N LEU A 393 -22.15 -3.91 8.67
CA LEU A 393 -21.95 -3.79 7.22
C LEU A 393 -21.83 -2.32 6.79
N ASN A 394 -22.60 -1.41 7.39
CA ASN A 394 -22.49 0.02 7.09
C ASN A 394 -21.15 0.60 7.59
N ASP A 395 -20.69 0.18 8.77
CA ASP A 395 -19.36 0.55 9.29
C ASP A 395 -18.25 0.03 8.34
N TYR A 396 -18.35 -1.23 7.88
CA TYR A 396 -17.43 -1.79 6.92
C TYR A 396 -17.47 -1.07 5.55
N LYS A 397 -18.64 -0.74 5.03
CA LYS A 397 -18.76 0.03 3.78
C LYS A 397 -18.09 1.39 3.89
N LYS A 398 -18.26 2.09 5.00
CA LYS A 398 -17.58 3.36 5.26
C LYS A 398 -16.05 3.19 5.30
N PHE A 399 -15.56 2.11 5.93
CA PHE A 399 -14.15 1.75 5.92
C PHE A 399 -13.66 1.45 4.51
N TYR A 400 -14.39 0.59 3.77
CA TYR A 400 -14.08 0.14 2.42
C TYR A 400 -13.96 1.30 1.43
N THR A 401 -14.91 2.23 1.45
CA THR A 401 -14.98 3.36 0.50
C THR A 401 -14.20 4.58 0.94
N VAL A 402 -13.47 4.47 2.05
CA VAL A 402 -12.75 5.60 2.67
C VAL A 402 -13.68 6.80 2.90
N GLY A 403 -14.83 6.52 3.53
CA GLY A 403 -15.82 7.54 3.92
C GLY A 403 -16.68 8.10 2.80
N THR A 404 -16.48 7.73 1.54
CA THR A 404 -17.37 8.19 0.47
C THR A 404 -18.76 7.64 0.66
N LYS A 405 -19.77 8.49 0.57
CA LYS A 405 -21.17 8.08 0.47
C LYS A 405 -21.41 7.58 -0.95
N ILE A 406 -21.07 6.34 -1.21
CA ILE A 406 -21.38 5.75 -2.51
C ILE A 406 -22.83 5.32 -2.48
N ASP A 407 -23.59 5.87 -3.39
CA ASP A 407 -24.95 5.46 -3.70
C ASP A 407 -24.98 3.95 -4.03
N SER A 408 -26.18 3.39 -3.93
CA SER A 408 -26.58 1.99 -4.11
C SER A 408 -25.93 1.19 -5.27
N SER A 409 -25.10 1.81 -6.12
CA SER A 409 -24.36 1.14 -7.20
C SER A 409 -23.25 0.21 -6.68
N ILE A 410 -22.66 0.44 -5.51
CA ILE A 410 -21.92 -0.60 -4.77
C ILE A 410 -22.94 -1.43 -3.97
N ARG A 411 -23.83 -2.06 -4.70
CA ARG A 411 -24.72 -3.11 -4.20
C ARG A 411 -23.97 -4.41 -4.06
N THR A 412 -22.89 -4.40 -3.33
CA THR A 412 -22.32 -5.64 -2.86
C THR A 412 -23.26 -6.17 -1.80
N ASN A 413 -23.87 -7.27 -2.10
CA ASN A 413 -24.64 -7.93 -1.07
C ASN A 413 -23.67 -8.45 -0.01
N LYS A 414 -24.10 -8.51 1.25
CA LYS A 414 -23.33 -9.03 2.38
C LYS A 414 -22.68 -10.40 2.09
N VAL A 415 -23.31 -11.23 1.27
CA VAL A 415 -22.82 -12.56 0.87
C VAL A 415 -21.52 -12.48 0.09
N ASN A 416 -21.38 -11.51 -0.84
CA ASN A 416 -20.16 -11.36 -1.62
C ASN A 416 -18.97 -10.92 -0.74
N TYR A 417 -19.19 -9.98 0.18
CA TYR A 417 -18.12 -9.60 1.12
C TYR A 417 -17.69 -10.79 1.96
N LEU A 418 -18.62 -11.50 2.58
CA LEU A 418 -18.31 -12.66 3.40
C LEU A 418 -17.60 -13.77 2.63
N LYS A 419 -17.98 -13.98 1.36
CA LYS A 419 -17.36 -14.99 0.50
C LYS A 419 -15.92 -14.59 0.11
N TYR A 420 -15.71 -13.33 -0.32
CA TYR A 420 -14.46 -12.93 -0.99
C TYR A 420 -13.43 -12.27 -0.07
N LEU A 421 -13.73 -12.07 1.21
CA LEU A 421 -12.73 -11.64 2.21
C LEU A 421 -11.76 -12.76 2.62
N LYS A 422 -12.09 -14.01 2.34
CA LYS A 422 -11.13 -15.11 2.43
C LYS A 422 -10.20 -15.07 1.23
N ALA A 423 -8.89 -15.22 1.46
CA ALA A 423 -7.89 -15.16 0.40
C ALA A 423 -8.00 -16.30 -0.63
N ASP A 424 -8.53 -17.44 -0.23
CA ASP A 424 -8.75 -18.64 -1.05
C ASP A 424 -10.10 -18.66 -1.78
N SER A 425 -10.93 -17.61 -1.60
CA SER A 425 -12.21 -17.53 -2.29
C SER A 425 -11.98 -17.25 -3.77
N LEU A 426 -12.25 -18.24 -4.58
CA LEU A 426 -12.14 -18.20 -6.02
C LEU A 426 -13.52 -18.41 -6.64
N LYS A 427 -13.76 -17.78 -7.77
CA LYS A 427 -14.95 -18.10 -8.57
C LYS A 427 -14.76 -19.49 -9.16
N GLU A 428 -15.62 -20.40 -8.76
CA GLU A 428 -15.72 -21.70 -9.44
C GLU A 428 -16.02 -21.47 -10.92
N LYS A 429 -15.35 -22.25 -11.79
CA LYS A 429 -15.49 -22.15 -13.27
C LYS A 429 -16.88 -22.56 -13.72
#